data_115122f9a70361dacedfadfaae0a5d84
#
_entry.id   115122f9a70361dacedfadfaae0a5d84
#
_cell.length_a   1.000
_cell.length_b   1.000
_cell.length_c   1.000
_cell.angle_alpha   90.00
_cell.angle_beta   90.00
_cell.angle_gamma   90.00
#
_symmetry.space_group_name_H-M   'P 1'
#
loop_
_entity.id
_entity.type
_entity.pdbx_description
1 polymer ?
#
loop_
_entity_poly.entity_id
_entity_poly.type
_entity_poly.pdbx_seq_one_letter_code
_entity_poly.pdbx_strand_id
1 'polypeptide(L)'
;YEMKHEKSGARLIYIDSPDTNKVFNIAFRTTPQDSTGVAHIMEHSVLCGSRKFPLKEPFVELVKGSLNTFLNAMTYPDKTMYPVASKNDKDFHNLMDVYLDAVFYPRAAKDPEIMMQEGWHYELDSVDDELTYKGVVFNEMKGVYSSPDSVLERELMHSLFPNTTYGVDSGGNPDNITDLTYEKFKKFYDVYYHPSNSYIFLYGTMDIEEQLRFINDEYLSHFDAIEIDTEVTEQAPFKEGKVITYPYSVGSDESTDNRTLHAFSYVLPDVTPEQSLAFEVLTHALLTSPAAPLKQALVKAGIGSDVS
;
A
#
# COMPACT_ATOMS: atom_id res chain seq x y z
N TYR A 1 24.26 1.79 -7.91
CA TYR A 1 24.33 3.21 -8.26
C TYR A 1 23.15 3.93 -7.63
N GLU A 2 23.42 5.03 -6.94
CA GLU A 2 22.40 5.93 -6.40
C GLU A 2 22.46 7.26 -7.18
N MET A 3 21.33 7.71 -7.69
CA MET A 3 21.25 8.85 -8.60
C MET A 3 20.10 9.77 -8.21
N LYS A 4 20.21 11.04 -8.58
CA LYS A 4 19.15 12.02 -8.42
C LYS A 4 18.98 12.80 -9.73
N HIS A 5 17.75 12.93 -10.20
CA HIS A 5 17.44 13.77 -11.37
C HIS A 5 17.46 15.24 -10.96
N GLU A 6 18.36 16.04 -11.55
CA GLU A 6 18.64 17.42 -11.13
C GLU A 6 17.40 18.31 -11.24
N LYS A 7 16.67 18.24 -12.37
CA LYS A 7 15.55 19.13 -12.62
C LYS A 7 14.32 18.81 -11.76
N SER A 8 13.94 17.55 -11.66
CA SER A 8 12.69 17.15 -10.99
C SER A 8 12.87 16.70 -9.52
N GLY A 9 14.11 16.43 -9.11
CA GLY A 9 14.41 15.94 -7.78
C GLY A 9 14.14 14.43 -7.56
N ALA A 10 13.68 13.69 -8.57
CA ALA A 10 13.44 12.25 -8.48
C ALA A 10 14.70 11.49 -8.05
N ARG A 11 14.53 10.50 -7.17
CA ARG A 11 15.61 9.62 -6.70
C ARG A 11 15.56 8.31 -7.44
N LEU A 12 16.71 7.76 -7.80
CA LEU A 12 16.81 6.51 -8.51
C LEU A 12 17.94 5.66 -7.93
N ILE A 13 17.66 4.37 -7.74
CA ILE A 13 18.66 3.35 -7.42
C ILE A 13 18.70 2.35 -8.56
N TYR A 14 19.90 2.06 -9.06
CA TYR A 14 20.15 0.97 -10.00
C TYR A 14 21.07 -0.06 -9.39
N ILE A 15 20.62 -1.31 -9.36
CA ILE A 15 21.44 -2.46 -8.99
C ILE A 15 21.82 -3.22 -10.26
N ASP A 16 23.06 -3.04 -10.70
CA ASP A 16 23.64 -3.80 -11.81
C ASP A 16 23.87 -5.25 -11.37
N SER A 17 23.20 -6.17 -12.02
CA SER A 17 23.23 -7.59 -11.72
C SER A 17 23.24 -8.40 -13.03
N PRO A 18 23.95 -9.54 -13.11
CA PRO A 18 23.91 -10.40 -14.28
C PRO A 18 22.56 -11.13 -14.46
N ASP A 19 21.57 -10.82 -13.65
CA ASP A 19 20.22 -11.37 -13.77
C ASP A 19 19.50 -10.79 -15.00
N THR A 20 18.97 -11.67 -15.82
CA THR A 20 18.17 -11.30 -16.99
C THR A 20 16.73 -10.89 -16.65
N ASN A 21 16.27 -11.19 -15.44
CA ASN A 21 14.95 -10.75 -14.98
C ASN A 21 15.04 -9.31 -14.47
N LYS A 22 14.70 -8.37 -15.34
CA LYS A 22 14.76 -6.93 -15.06
C LYS A 22 13.59 -6.50 -14.21
N VAL A 23 13.86 -5.65 -13.24
CA VAL A 23 12.83 -5.07 -12.37
C VAL A 23 12.82 -3.56 -12.52
N PHE A 24 11.64 -2.99 -12.68
CA PHE A 24 11.36 -1.57 -12.49
C PHE A 24 10.35 -1.42 -11.35
N ASN A 25 10.57 -0.44 -10.51
CA ASN A 25 9.57 -0.02 -9.55
C ASN A 25 9.61 1.50 -9.43
N ILE A 26 8.44 2.12 -9.37
CA ILE A 26 8.31 3.50 -8.92
C ILE A 26 7.46 3.53 -7.66
N ALA A 27 7.94 4.22 -6.64
CA ALA A 27 7.26 4.36 -5.37
C ALA A 27 7.15 5.83 -4.98
N PHE A 28 6.09 6.16 -4.26
CA PHE A 28 5.87 7.47 -3.65
C PHE A 28 5.70 7.31 -2.14
N ARG A 29 6.24 8.23 -1.35
CA ARG A 29 5.81 8.32 0.05
C ARG A 29 4.42 8.89 0.08
N THR A 30 3.48 8.11 0.59
CA THR A 30 2.07 8.48 0.71
C THR A 30 1.66 8.35 2.17
N THR A 31 1.34 9.48 2.80
CA THR A 31 1.04 9.57 4.24
C THR A 31 -0.41 10.02 4.44
N PRO A 32 -1.39 9.10 4.32
CA PRO A 32 -2.80 9.44 4.53
C PRO A 32 -3.01 9.96 5.96
N GLN A 33 -3.98 10.87 6.10
CA GLN A 33 -4.30 11.53 7.38
C GLN A 33 -5.61 11.02 7.99
N ASP A 34 -6.35 10.19 7.26
CA ASP A 34 -7.60 9.58 7.67
C ASP A 34 -7.75 8.18 7.08
N SER A 35 -8.77 7.46 7.52
CA SER A 35 -9.05 6.08 7.10
C SER A 35 -9.99 5.99 5.88
N THR A 36 -10.05 7.01 5.03
CA THR A 36 -10.88 6.99 3.81
C THR A 36 -10.32 6.08 2.72
N GLY A 37 -9.12 5.51 2.90
CA GLY A 37 -8.49 4.66 1.91
C GLY A 37 -8.02 5.41 0.65
N VAL A 38 -7.84 6.72 0.75
CA VAL A 38 -7.47 7.56 -0.41
C VAL A 38 -6.21 7.08 -1.11
N ALA A 39 -5.22 6.55 -0.35
CA ALA A 39 -3.98 6.01 -0.92
C ALA A 39 -4.24 4.74 -1.75
N HIS A 40 -5.07 3.82 -1.25
CA HIS A 40 -5.44 2.57 -1.89
C HIS A 40 -6.34 2.81 -3.13
N ILE A 41 -7.35 3.68 -2.99
CA ILE A 41 -8.20 4.06 -4.11
C ILE A 41 -7.38 4.77 -5.20
N MET A 42 -6.38 5.57 -4.82
CA MET A 42 -5.47 6.20 -5.78
C MET A 42 -4.59 5.18 -6.49
N GLU A 43 -4.09 4.16 -5.78
CA GLU A 43 -3.31 3.07 -6.36
C GLU A 43 -4.07 2.38 -7.49
N HIS A 44 -5.32 1.96 -7.24
CA HIS A 44 -6.19 1.38 -8.25
C HIS A 44 -6.46 2.36 -9.41
N SER A 45 -6.84 3.58 -9.05
CA SER A 45 -7.34 4.58 -10.01
C SER A 45 -6.31 5.04 -11.04
N VAL A 46 -5.02 5.16 -10.66
CA VAL A 46 -3.96 5.55 -11.63
C VAL A 46 -3.76 4.49 -12.70
N LEU A 47 -4.09 3.23 -12.42
CA LEU A 47 -3.99 2.13 -13.36
C LEU A 47 -5.22 1.99 -14.28
N CYS A 48 -6.24 2.87 -14.13
CA CYS A 48 -7.45 2.88 -14.96
C CYS A 48 -7.35 3.80 -16.18
N GLY A 49 -6.17 3.87 -16.79
CA GLY A 49 -5.89 4.63 -18.01
C GLY A 49 -5.10 5.91 -17.78
N SER A 50 -4.34 6.29 -18.79
CA SER A 50 -3.42 7.40 -18.73
C SER A 50 -3.36 8.17 -20.07
N ARG A 51 -2.50 9.16 -20.14
CA ARG A 51 -2.31 10.02 -21.31
C ARG A 51 -1.99 9.24 -22.59
N LYS A 52 -1.00 8.32 -22.53
CA LYS A 52 -0.58 7.49 -23.65
C LYS A 52 -1.46 6.25 -23.83
N PHE A 53 -2.02 5.75 -22.74
CA PHE A 53 -2.77 4.49 -22.68
C PHE A 53 -4.21 4.74 -22.18
N PRO A 54 -5.09 5.34 -23.01
CA PRO A 54 -6.44 5.76 -22.60
C PRO A 54 -7.44 4.59 -22.57
N LEU A 55 -6.98 3.40 -22.24
CA LEU A 55 -7.81 2.21 -22.05
C LEU A 55 -8.52 2.26 -20.69
N LYS A 56 -9.64 1.55 -20.57
CA LYS A 56 -10.36 1.48 -19.29
C LYS A 56 -9.53 0.75 -18.22
N GLU A 57 -8.89 -0.36 -18.59
CA GLU A 57 -8.15 -1.25 -17.69
C GLU A 57 -6.82 -1.69 -18.32
N PRO A 58 -5.86 -0.79 -18.57
CA PRO A 58 -4.58 -1.15 -19.18
C PRO A 58 -3.80 -2.19 -18.35
N PHE A 59 -3.95 -2.17 -17.02
CA PHE A 59 -3.35 -3.16 -16.13
C PHE A 59 -3.82 -4.58 -16.46
N VAL A 60 -5.13 -4.80 -16.63
CA VAL A 60 -5.70 -6.11 -16.95
C VAL A 60 -5.20 -6.60 -18.32
N GLU A 61 -5.08 -5.69 -19.28
CA GLU A 61 -4.53 -6.02 -20.61
C GLU A 61 -3.04 -6.42 -20.54
N LEU A 62 -2.26 -5.79 -19.67
CA LEU A 62 -0.86 -6.17 -19.40
C LEU A 62 -0.76 -7.54 -18.75
N VAL A 63 -1.61 -7.82 -17.75
CA VAL A 63 -1.65 -9.16 -17.10
C VAL A 63 -1.88 -10.26 -18.12
N LYS A 64 -2.76 -10.03 -19.10
CA LYS A 64 -3.13 -11.03 -20.11
C LYS A 64 -2.17 -11.12 -21.28
N GLY A 65 -1.55 -10.01 -21.67
CA GLY A 65 -0.87 -9.88 -22.96
C GLY A 65 0.64 -9.65 -22.90
N SER A 66 1.23 -9.30 -21.75
CA SER A 66 2.66 -9.09 -21.61
C SER A 66 3.42 -10.36 -21.25
N LEU A 67 4.75 -10.31 -21.40
CA LEU A 67 5.69 -11.36 -21.00
C LEU A 67 6.21 -11.13 -19.57
N ASN A 68 5.46 -10.40 -18.76
CA ASN A 68 5.86 -10.08 -17.41
C ASN A 68 6.17 -11.34 -16.57
N THR A 69 7.14 -11.24 -15.69
CA THR A 69 7.42 -12.22 -14.65
C THR A 69 6.86 -11.79 -13.30
N PHE A 70 6.57 -10.50 -13.16
CA PHE A 70 5.89 -9.91 -12.02
C PHE A 70 5.20 -8.61 -12.45
N LEU A 71 3.99 -8.41 -11.97
CA LEU A 71 3.20 -7.20 -12.21
C LEU A 71 2.28 -6.99 -11.01
N ASN A 72 2.41 -5.84 -10.34
CA ASN A 72 1.57 -5.51 -9.19
C ASN A 72 1.52 -4.00 -8.94
N ALA A 73 0.65 -3.62 -8.01
CA ALA A 73 0.66 -2.35 -7.30
C ALA A 73 0.39 -2.65 -5.82
N MET A 74 0.91 -1.84 -4.91
CA MET A 74 0.84 -2.11 -3.47
C MET A 74 0.77 -0.81 -2.69
N THR A 75 -0.25 -0.71 -1.82
CA THR A 75 -0.38 0.38 -0.84
C THR A 75 0.04 -0.11 0.54
N TYR A 76 0.95 0.64 1.15
CA TYR A 76 1.42 0.48 2.52
C TYR A 76 1.00 1.69 3.35
N PRO A 77 1.13 1.65 4.68
CA PRO A 77 0.76 2.79 5.52
C PRO A 77 1.46 4.11 5.19
N ASP A 78 2.67 4.07 4.63
CA ASP A 78 3.52 5.24 4.39
C ASP A 78 4.03 5.37 2.96
N LYS A 79 3.66 4.46 2.06
CA LYS A 79 4.09 4.48 0.65
C LYS A 79 3.15 3.70 -0.25
N THR A 80 3.18 4.04 -1.53
CA THR A 80 2.52 3.28 -2.60
C THR A 80 3.54 2.92 -3.67
N MET A 81 3.55 1.68 -4.13
CA MET A 81 4.57 1.12 -5.01
C MET A 81 3.95 0.47 -6.25
N TYR A 82 4.65 0.59 -7.36
CA TYR A 82 4.24 0.08 -8.67
C TYR A 82 5.38 -0.74 -9.30
N PRO A 83 5.57 -2.00 -8.87
CA PRO A 83 6.64 -2.87 -9.34
C PRO A 83 6.23 -3.68 -10.57
N VAL A 84 7.14 -3.81 -11.52
CA VAL A 84 7.02 -4.72 -12.68
C VAL A 84 8.35 -5.42 -12.94
N ALA A 85 8.29 -6.61 -13.51
CA ALA A 85 9.48 -7.32 -13.96
C ALA A 85 9.23 -8.10 -15.25
N SER A 86 10.25 -8.16 -16.11
CA SER A 86 10.26 -8.97 -17.33
C SER A 86 11.67 -9.37 -17.72
N LYS A 87 11.78 -10.56 -18.34
CA LYS A 87 13.03 -11.02 -18.96
C LYS A 87 13.20 -10.50 -20.40
N ASN A 88 12.14 -10.07 -21.03
CA ASN A 88 12.14 -9.55 -22.38
C ASN A 88 12.37 -8.03 -22.37
N ASP A 89 13.37 -7.54 -23.12
CA ASP A 89 13.75 -6.14 -23.11
C ASP A 89 12.65 -5.21 -23.61
N LYS A 90 11.98 -5.58 -24.69
CA LYS A 90 10.88 -4.79 -25.26
C LYS A 90 9.66 -4.76 -24.34
N ASP A 91 9.33 -5.88 -23.74
CA ASP A 91 8.22 -5.99 -22.78
C ASP A 91 8.52 -5.18 -21.52
N PHE A 92 9.74 -5.31 -20.98
CA PHE A 92 10.21 -4.51 -19.85
C PHE A 92 10.08 -3.00 -20.10
N HIS A 93 10.53 -2.55 -21.28
CA HIS A 93 10.39 -1.14 -21.67
C HIS A 93 8.93 -0.71 -21.77
N ASN A 94 8.06 -1.53 -22.37
CA ASN A 94 6.63 -1.24 -22.47
C ASN A 94 5.95 -1.18 -21.09
N LEU A 95 6.27 -2.11 -20.19
CA LEU A 95 5.75 -2.12 -18.83
C LEU A 95 6.16 -0.85 -18.07
N MET A 96 7.43 -0.46 -18.18
CA MET A 96 7.94 0.76 -17.58
C MET A 96 7.24 2.02 -18.14
N ASP A 97 7.03 2.09 -19.45
CA ASP A 97 6.32 3.21 -20.09
C ASP A 97 4.87 3.32 -19.61
N VAL A 98 4.15 2.19 -19.56
CA VAL A 98 2.76 2.16 -19.06
C VAL A 98 2.68 2.63 -17.62
N TYR A 99 3.57 2.15 -16.74
CA TYR A 99 3.53 2.49 -15.32
C TYR A 99 3.95 3.93 -15.04
N LEU A 100 4.96 4.44 -15.75
CA LEU A 100 5.36 5.84 -15.64
C LEU A 100 4.26 6.79 -16.13
N ASP A 101 3.60 6.46 -17.25
CA ASP A 101 2.51 7.29 -17.77
C ASP A 101 1.27 7.20 -16.85
N ALA A 102 0.99 6.03 -16.27
CA ALA A 102 -0.09 5.83 -15.32
C ALA A 102 0.07 6.71 -14.07
N VAL A 103 1.24 6.73 -13.44
CA VAL A 103 1.44 7.47 -12.19
C VAL A 103 1.62 8.98 -12.40
N PHE A 104 2.21 9.42 -13.53
CA PHE A 104 2.45 10.84 -13.78
C PHE A 104 1.35 11.53 -14.59
N TYR A 105 0.55 10.80 -15.36
CA TYR A 105 -0.50 11.37 -16.21
C TYR A 105 -1.79 10.53 -16.20
N PRO A 106 -2.32 10.13 -15.02
CA PRO A 106 -3.52 9.30 -14.96
C PRO A 106 -4.75 10.06 -15.42
N ARG A 107 -5.68 9.35 -16.04
CA ARG A 107 -7.01 9.88 -16.34
C ARG A 107 -7.79 10.21 -15.07
N ALA A 108 -7.61 9.44 -14.01
CA ALA A 108 -8.29 9.62 -12.73
C ALA A 108 -8.14 11.03 -12.13
N ALA A 109 -7.03 11.74 -12.44
CA ALA A 109 -6.86 13.13 -12.01
C ALA A 109 -7.79 14.14 -12.71
N LYS A 110 -8.52 13.72 -13.77
CA LYS A 110 -9.44 14.55 -14.57
C LYS A 110 -10.84 13.95 -14.72
N ASP A 111 -10.99 12.67 -14.42
CA ASP A 111 -12.18 11.88 -14.62
C ASP A 111 -12.66 11.32 -13.26
N PRO A 112 -13.65 11.96 -12.62
CA PRO A 112 -14.12 11.54 -11.30
C PRO A 112 -14.83 10.18 -11.32
N GLU A 113 -15.32 9.71 -12.48
CA GLU A 113 -15.98 8.42 -12.58
C GLU A 113 -15.04 7.25 -12.25
N ILE A 114 -13.74 7.43 -12.51
CA ILE A 114 -12.72 6.43 -12.16
C ILE A 114 -12.62 6.27 -10.63
N MET A 115 -12.55 7.39 -9.89
CA MET A 115 -12.57 7.35 -8.43
C MET A 115 -13.87 6.73 -7.90
N MET A 116 -15.01 7.02 -8.53
CA MET A 116 -16.29 6.42 -8.14
C MET A 116 -16.32 4.92 -8.38
N GLN A 117 -15.78 4.45 -9.51
CA GLN A 117 -15.68 3.01 -9.81
C GLN A 117 -14.74 2.29 -8.85
N GLU A 118 -13.53 2.80 -8.67
CA GLU A 118 -12.51 2.13 -7.85
C GLU A 118 -12.74 2.34 -6.35
N GLY A 119 -13.19 3.50 -5.92
CA GLY A 119 -13.44 3.83 -4.53
C GLY A 119 -14.82 3.43 -4.05
N TRP A 120 -15.78 4.31 -4.27
CA TRP A 120 -17.17 4.08 -3.88
C TRP A 120 -18.16 4.92 -4.69
N HIS A 121 -19.37 4.40 -4.83
CA HIS A 121 -20.52 5.09 -5.42
C HIS A 121 -21.83 4.52 -4.87
N TYR A 122 -22.93 5.24 -5.09
CA TYR A 122 -24.24 4.72 -4.86
C TYR A 122 -24.68 3.80 -5.99
N GLU A 123 -25.25 2.67 -5.65
CA GLU A 123 -25.81 1.71 -6.60
C GLU A 123 -27.27 1.46 -6.32
N LEU A 124 -28.06 1.42 -7.38
CA LEU A 124 -29.48 1.08 -7.36
C LEU A 124 -29.75 0.09 -8.49
N ASP A 125 -29.95 -1.19 -8.17
CA ASP A 125 -30.19 -2.24 -9.17
C ASP A 125 -31.59 -2.11 -9.81
N SER A 126 -32.59 -1.68 -9.04
CA SER A 126 -33.97 -1.42 -9.47
C SER A 126 -34.54 -0.22 -8.73
N VAL A 127 -35.54 0.46 -9.31
CA VAL A 127 -36.18 1.60 -8.69
C VAL A 127 -36.91 1.31 -7.36
N ASP A 128 -37.20 0.05 -7.11
CA ASP A 128 -37.86 -0.43 -5.89
C ASP A 128 -36.84 -0.96 -4.83
N ASP A 129 -35.55 -1.02 -5.17
CA ASP A 129 -34.53 -1.52 -4.27
C ASP A 129 -34.00 -0.44 -3.32
N GLU A 130 -33.36 -0.86 -2.24
CA GLU A 130 -32.64 0.05 -1.35
C GLU A 130 -31.34 0.52 -2.01
N LEU A 131 -31.03 1.80 -1.84
CA LEU A 131 -29.77 2.39 -2.27
C LEU A 131 -28.61 1.78 -1.49
N THR A 132 -27.62 1.26 -2.18
CA THR A 132 -26.45 0.63 -1.58
C THR A 132 -25.16 1.33 -1.97
N TYR A 133 -24.08 1.03 -1.25
CA TYR A 133 -22.73 1.47 -1.60
C TYR A 133 -22.01 0.35 -2.34
N LYS A 134 -21.37 0.68 -3.45
CA LYS A 134 -20.48 -0.20 -4.21
C LYS A 134 -19.17 0.52 -4.55
N GLY A 135 -18.16 -0.25 -4.93
CA GLY A 135 -16.85 0.21 -5.37
C GLY A 135 -15.84 -0.93 -5.22
N VAL A 136 -14.81 -0.93 -6.02
CA VAL A 136 -13.81 -2.02 -6.00
C VAL A 136 -13.15 -2.09 -4.63
N VAL A 137 -12.48 -1.02 -4.19
CA VAL A 137 -11.80 -0.96 -2.89
C VAL A 137 -12.80 -1.04 -1.73
N PHE A 138 -13.97 -0.40 -1.84
CA PHE A 138 -15.01 -0.50 -0.81
C PHE A 138 -15.42 -1.96 -0.54
N ASN A 139 -15.67 -2.74 -1.59
CA ASN A 139 -16.06 -4.14 -1.46
C ASN A 139 -14.92 -5.02 -0.97
N GLU A 140 -13.69 -4.78 -1.46
CA GLU A 140 -12.48 -5.47 -1.00
C GLU A 140 -12.28 -5.26 0.50
N MET A 141 -12.32 -4.03 0.97
CA MET A 141 -12.12 -3.70 2.38
C MET A 141 -13.23 -4.22 3.27
N LYS A 142 -14.48 -4.30 2.81
CA LYS A 142 -15.53 -5.03 3.54
C LYS A 142 -15.15 -6.49 3.77
N GLY A 143 -14.53 -7.13 2.79
CA GLY A 143 -14.01 -8.49 2.93
C GLY A 143 -12.88 -8.57 3.97
N VAL A 144 -11.91 -7.66 3.91
CA VAL A 144 -10.79 -7.60 4.88
C VAL A 144 -11.31 -7.37 6.30
N TYR A 145 -12.28 -6.46 6.47
CA TYR A 145 -12.88 -6.14 7.78
C TYR A 145 -13.79 -7.24 8.35
N SER A 146 -14.11 -8.27 7.59
CA SER A 146 -14.84 -9.44 8.09
C SER A 146 -13.95 -10.42 8.88
N SER A 147 -12.62 -10.31 8.81
CA SER A 147 -11.67 -11.16 9.53
C SER A 147 -11.40 -10.62 10.94
N PRO A 148 -11.61 -11.42 12.00
CA PRO A 148 -11.30 -11.02 13.38
C PRO A 148 -9.82 -10.66 13.59
N ASP A 149 -8.90 -11.39 12.95
CA ASP A 149 -7.45 -11.12 13.02
C ASP A 149 -7.10 -9.77 12.40
N SER A 150 -7.71 -9.44 11.26
CA SER A 150 -7.53 -8.14 10.61
C SER A 150 -8.09 -6.98 11.46
N VAL A 151 -9.18 -7.20 12.20
CA VAL A 151 -9.71 -6.20 13.16
C VAL A 151 -8.72 -5.99 14.29
N LEU A 152 -8.20 -7.09 14.88
CA LEU A 152 -7.21 -7.02 15.96
C LEU A 152 -5.96 -6.25 15.53
N GLU A 153 -5.39 -6.59 14.38
CA GLU A 153 -4.17 -5.95 13.85
C GLU A 153 -4.36 -4.45 13.65
N ARG A 154 -5.48 -4.03 13.05
CA ARG A 154 -5.78 -2.60 12.86
C ARG A 154 -5.94 -1.85 14.18
N GLU A 155 -6.71 -2.41 15.11
CA GLU A 155 -6.92 -1.77 16.42
C GLU A 155 -5.62 -1.69 17.22
N LEU A 156 -4.72 -2.67 17.06
CA LEU A 156 -3.37 -2.57 17.60
C LEU A 156 -2.61 -1.38 17.01
N MET A 157 -2.59 -1.24 15.67
CA MET A 157 -1.90 -0.13 15.01
C MET A 157 -2.50 1.23 15.40
N HIS A 158 -3.83 1.36 15.42
CA HIS A 158 -4.51 2.58 15.89
C HIS A 158 -4.12 2.93 17.34
N SER A 159 -4.03 1.93 18.20
CA SER A 159 -3.70 2.12 19.61
C SER A 159 -2.24 2.48 19.87
N LEU A 160 -1.32 1.92 19.06
CA LEU A 160 0.11 2.12 19.18
C LEU A 160 0.60 3.40 18.50
N PHE A 161 -0.06 3.84 17.42
CA PHE A 161 0.38 4.97 16.61
C PHE A 161 -0.69 6.05 16.40
N PRO A 162 -1.46 6.46 17.42
CA PRO A 162 -2.64 7.32 17.25
C PRO A 162 -2.36 8.71 16.66
N ASN A 163 -1.09 9.15 16.63
CA ASN A 163 -0.70 10.48 16.20
C ASN A 163 0.15 10.48 14.92
N THR A 164 0.22 9.36 14.21
CA THR A 164 1.01 9.22 12.98
C THR A 164 0.17 8.60 11.85
N THR A 165 0.70 8.57 10.63
CA THR A 165 0.04 7.89 9.50
C THR A 165 -0.18 6.39 9.74
N TYR A 166 0.56 5.78 10.66
CA TYR A 166 0.37 4.36 11.04
C TYR A 166 -0.86 4.14 11.94
N GLY A 167 -1.44 5.20 12.50
CA GLY A 167 -2.68 5.15 13.28
C GLY A 167 -3.96 5.30 12.45
N VAL A 168 -3.86 5.36 11.12
CA VAL A 168 -5.00 5.35 10.20
C VAL A 168 -4.91 4.15 9.27
N ASP A 169 -6.04 3.74 8.70
CA ASP A 169 -6.07 2.62 7.74
C ASP A 169 -5.83 3.14 6.32
N SER A 170 -4.61 2.93 5.80
CA SER A 170 -4.25 3.33 4.43
C SER A 170 -5.03 2.56 3.37
N GLY A 171 -5.47 1.33 3.68
CA GLY A 171 -6.34 0.53 2.82
C GLY A 171 -7.77 1.04 2.76
N GLY A 172 -8.21 1.70 3.82
CA GLY A 172 -9.53 2.27 3.97
C GLY A 172 -10.46 1.45 4.88
N ASN A 173 -11.05 2.15 5.84
CA ASN A 173 -12.12 1.58 6.65
C ASN A 173 -13.45 1.74 5.91
N PRO A 174 -14.24 0.68 5.69
CA PRO A 174 -15.54 0.76 5.01
C PRO A 174 -16.48 1.83 5.55
N ASP A 175 -16.42 2.11 6.87
CA ASP A 175 -17.23 3.17 7.50
C ASP A 175 -16.76 4.58 7.15
N ASN A 176 -15.51 4.73 6.66
CA ASN A 176 -14.91 6.03 6.31
C ASN A 176 -14.68 6.19 4.80
N ILE A 177 -14.62 5.11 4.02
CA ILE A 177 -14.39 5.18 2.55
C ILE A 177 -15.40 6.10 1.89
N THR A 178 -16.67 6.06 2.34
CA THR A 178 -17.75 6.88 1.80
C THR A 178 -17.64 8.38 2.12
N ASP A 179 -16.71 8.79 2.99
CA ASP A 179 -16.37 10.18 3.27
C ASP A 179 -15.35 10.77 2.28
N LEU A 180 -14.78 9.93 1.41
CA LEU A 180 -13.85 10.39 0.39
C LEU A 180 -14.58 11.12 -0.73
N THR A 181 -14.24 12.39 -0.93
CA THR A 181 -14.71 13.17 -2.07
C THR A 181 -13.67 13.22 -3.17
N TYR A 182 -14.08 13.52 -4.40
CA TYR A 182 -13.16 13.65 -5.52
C TYR A 182 -12.15 14.79 -5.32
N GLU A 183 -12.52 15.87 -4.63
CA GLU A 183 -11.60 16.97 -4.32
C GLU A 183 -10.48 16.52 -3.38
N LYS A 184 -10.78 15.74 -2.34
CA LYS A 184 -9.78 15.15 -1.44
C LYS A 184 -8.88 14.18 -2.20
N PHE A 185 -9.46 13.31 -3.02
CA PHE A 185 -8.76 12.35 -3.86
C PHE A 185 -7.78 13.06 -4.82
N LYS A 186 -8.28 14.06 -5.56
CA LYS A 186 -7.43 14.82 -6.47
C LYS A 186 -6.31 15.57 -5.75
N LYS A 187 -6.62 16.18 -4.61
CA LYS A 187 -5.60 16.86 -3.78
C LYS A 187 -4.50 15.88 -3.33
N PHE A 188 -4.87 14.65 -2.97
CA PHE A 188 -3.89 13.62 -2.59
C PHE A 188 -2.96 13.31 -3.76
N TYR A 189 -3.50 13.14 -4.97
CA TYR A 189 -2.69 12.97 -6.17
C TYR A 189 -1.74 14.15 -6.40
N ASP A 190 -2.27 15.37 -6.40
CA ASP A 190 -1.51 16.60 -6.67
C ASP A 190 -0.36 16.81 -5.66
N VAL A 191 -0.51 16.33 -4.43
CA VAL A 191 0.53 16.43 -3.39
C VAL A 191 1.58 15.33 -3.51
N TYR A 192 1.17 14.07 -3.65
CA TYR A 192 2.08 12.94 -3.45
C TYR A 192 2.66 12.36 -4.75
N TYR A 193 1.95 12.45 -5.90
CA TYR A 193 2.37 11.83 -7.15
C TYR A 193 3.20 12.79 -8.02
N HIS A 194 4.32 13.21 -7.45
CA HIS A 194 5.25 14.11 -8.12
C HIS A 194 6.66 13.49 -8.12
N PRO A 195 7.47 13.69 -9.19
CA PRO A 195 8.82 13.13 -9.25
C PRO A 195 9.69 13.47 -8.04
N SER A 196 9.55 14.67 -7.44
CA SER A 196 10.32 15.05 -6.23
C SER A 196 10.05 14.14 -5.02
N ASN A 197 8.90 13.45 -5.00
CA ASN A 197 8.51 12.48 -3.96
C ASN A 197 8.73 11.04 -4.44
N SER A 198 9.24 10.81 -5.65
CA SER A 198 9.38 9.48 -6.21
C SER A 198 10.72 8.82 -5.87
N TYR A 199 10.66 7.49 -5.76
CA TYR A 199 11.79 6.59 -5.62
C TYR A 199 11.72 5.57 -6.74
N ILE A 200 12.59 5.71 -7.74
CA ILE A 200 12.68 4.78 -8.87
C ILE A 200 13.73 3.73 -8.54
N PHE A 201 13.42 2.48 -8.79
CA PHE A 201 14.31 1.35 -8.59
C PHE A 201 14.42 0.54 -9.89
N LEU A 202 15.65 0.31 -10.31
CA LEU A 202 15.99 -0.53 -11.46
C LEU A 202 16.93 -1.64 -11.01
N TYR A 203 16.72 -2.86 -11.50
CA TYR A 203 17.54 -4.02 -11.19
C TYR A 203 17.71 -4.90 -12.42
N GLY A 204 18.88 -5.53 -12.54
CA GLY A 204 19.17 -6.54 -13.55
C GLY A 204 20.06 -6.04 -14.68
N THR A 205 20.26 -6.89 -15.68
CA THR A 205 21.10 -6.56 -16.85
C THR A 205 20.33 -5.72 -17.85
N MET A 206 20.74 -4.47 -18.03
CA MET A 206 20.12 -3.53 -18.99
C MET A 206 21.14 -2.48 -19.45
N ASP A 207 20.86 -1.83 -20.57
CA ASP A 207 21.51 -0.56 -20.92
C ASP A 207 20.93 0.55 -20.07
N ILE A 208 21.58 0.87 -18.96
CA ILE A 208 21.11 1.86 -18.00
C ILE A 208 21.04 3.27 -18.61
N GLU A 209 21.94 3.64 -19.52
CA GLU A 209 21.93 4.96 -20.16
C GLU A 209 20.71 5.13 -21.06
N GLU A 210 20.31 4.08 -21.77
CA GLU A 210 19.07 4.06 -22.56
C GLU A 210 17.84 4.24 -21.67
N GLN A 211 17.75 3.50 -20.55
CA GLN A 211 16.63 3.60 -19.63
C GLN A 211 16.57 4.99 -18.98
N LEU A 212 17.70 5.52 -18.53
CA LEU A 212 17.74 6.86 -17.92
C LEU A 212 17.36 7.95 -18.92
N ARG A 213 17.80 7.85 -20.17
CA ARG A 213 17.42 8.79 -21.24
C ARG A 213 15.92 8.74 -21.49
N PHE A 214 15.36 7.53 -21.60
CA PHE A 214 13.93 7.34 -21.78
C PHE A 214 13.11 7.96 -20.63
N ILE A 215 13.46 7.63 -19.39
CA ILE A 215 12.77 8.16 -18.18
C ILE A 215 12.88 9.69 -18.12
N ASN A 216 14.06 10.25 -18.48
CA ASN A 216 14.24 11.69 -18.54
C ASN A 216 13.38 12.33 -19.62
N ASP A 217 13.52 11.89 -20.87
CA ASP A 217 12.98 12.58 -22.05
C ASP A 217 11.44 12.51 -22.08
N GLU A 218 10.87 11.37 -21.69
CA GLU A 218 9.44 11.12 -21.76
C GLU A 218 8.68 11.60 -20.50
N TYR A 219 9.38 11.72 -19.36
CA TYR A 219 8.72 11.95 -18.06
C TYR A 219 9.40 13.04 -17.22
N LEU A 220 10.57 12.79 -16.67
CA LEU A 220 11.13 13.61 -15.59
C LEU A 220 11.50 15.04 -16.02
N SER A 221 11.91 15.23 -17.28
CA SER A 221 12.24 16.57 -17.82
C SER A 221 11.05 17.53 -17.87
N HIS A 222 9.83 17.04 -17.76
CA HIS A 222 8.61 17.84 -17.79
C HIS A 222 8.26 18.46 -16.42
N PHE A 223 8.97 18.08 -15.38
CA PHE A 223 8.71 18.51 -14.01
C PHE A 223 9.89 19.32 -13.46
N ASP A 224 9.58 20.36 -12.71
CA ASP A 224 10.56 21.07 -11.88
C ASP A 224 10.49 20.53 -10.44
N ALA A 225 11.62 20.59 -9.72
CA ALA A 225 11.64 20.12 -8.32
C ALA A 225 10.75 21.00 -7.44
N ILE A 226 9.99 20.36 -6.59
CA ILE A 226 9.17 21.02 -5.55
C ILE A 226 9.49 20.42 -4.17
N GLU A 227 9.22 21.18 -3.12
CA GLU A 227 9.27 20.67 -1.75
C GLU A 227 7.95 19.99 -1.40
N ILE A 228 8.03 18.76 -0.89
CA ILE A 228 6.89 17.98 -0.45
C ILE A 228 7.23 17.44 0.94
N ASP A 229 6.41 17.81 1.93
CA ASP A 229 6.54 17.27 3.28
C ASP A 229 5.83 15.91 3.36
N THR A 230 6.61 14.86 3.48
CA THR A 230 6.17 13.47 3.67
C THR A 230 6.90 12.83 4.84
N GLU A 231 7.46 13.63 5.74
CA GLU A 231 8.13 13.11 6.92
C GLU A 231 7.10 12.47 7.86
N VAL A 232 7.41 11.24 8.28
CA VAL A 232 6.61 10.55 9.30
C VAL A 232 7.26 10.80 10.65
N THR A 233 6.53 11.52 11.50
CA THR A 233 6.99 11.80 12.86
C THR A 233 6.91 10.54 13.72
N GLU A 234 7.83 10.40 14.67
CA GLU A 234 7.78 9.34 15.65
C GLU A 234 6.57 9.44 16.58
N GLN A 235 6.03 8.30 16.96
CA GLN A 235 5.02 8.25 17.99
C GLN A 235 5.63 8.62 19.35
N ALA A 236 5.07 9.62 20.02
CA ALA A 236 5.50 9.99 21.35
C ALA A 236 5.30 8.82 22.34
N PRO A 237 6.26 8.57 23.27
CA PRO A 237 6.15 7.49 24.23
C PRO A 237 4.89 7.59 25.08
N PHE A 238 4.25 6.46 25.35
CA PHE A 238 3.14 6.38 26.28
C PHE A 238 3.64 6.50 27.73
N LYS A 239 2.88 7.22 28.56
CA LYS A 239 3.21 7.38 29.99
C LYS A 239 2.88 6.12 30.80
N GLU A 240 1.90 5.36 30.36
CA GLU A 240 1.38 4.15 31.02
C GLU A 240 0.81 3.18 30.00
N GLY A 241 0.79 1.89 30.36
CA GLY A 241 0.14 0.85 29.54
C GLY A 241 -1.38 1.05 29.53
N LYS A 242 -2.01 0.67 28.41
CA LYS A 242 -3.46 0.73 28.23
C LYS A 242 -4.01 -0.66 27.98
N VAL A 243 -5.22 -0.93 28.45
CA VAL A 243 -6.03 -2.08 28.05
C VAL A 243 -7.17 -1.54 27.20
N ILE A 244 -7.27 -2.03 25.98
CA ILE A 244 -8.29 -1.63 25.02
C ILE A 244 -9.10 -2.87 24.67
N THR A 245 -10.42 -2.74 24.65
CA THR A 245 -11.33 -3.80 24.23
C THR A 245 -12.13 -3.29 23.04
N TYR A 246 -12.11 -4.04 21.96
CA TYR A 246 -12.81 -3.71 20.73
C TYR A 246 -13.72 -4.87 20.33
N PRO A 247 -14.99 -4.63 19.97
CA PRO A 247 -15.89 -5.66 19.47
C PRO A 247 -15.62 -5.98 18.01
N TYR A 248 -15.80 -7.22 17.60
CA TYR A 248 -15.84 -7.62 16.20
C TYR A 248 -17.08 -8.45 15.90
N SER A 249 -17.48 -8.47 14.64
CA SER A 249 -18.69 -9.16 14.20
C SER A 249 -18.43 -10.66 14.02
N VAL A 250 -19.41 -11.47 14.39
CA VAL A 250 -19.47 -12.91 14.10
C VAL A 250 -20.75 -13.20 13.32
N GLY A 251 -20.80 -14.30 12.58
CA GLY A 251 -22.00 -14.71 11.87
C GLY A 251 -23.18 -14.95 12.83
N SER A 252 -24.40 -14.65 12.37
CA SER A 252 -25.63 -14.79 13.19
C SER A 252 -25.84 -16.20 13.75
N ASP A 253 -25.29 -17.20 13.07
CA ASP A 253 -25.44 -18.63 13.44
C ASP A 253 -24.20 -19.16 14.18
N GLU A 254 -23.25 -18.31 14.50
CA GLU A 254 -22.01 -18.67 15.18
C GLU A 254 -22.07 -18.42 16.69
N SER A 255 -21.49 -19.35 17.47
CA SER A 255 -21.31 -19.12 18.92
C SER A 255 -20.27 -18.04 19.17
N THR A 256 -20.52 -17.21 20.16
CA THR A 256 -19.56 -16.21 20.67
C THR A 256 -18.61 -16.78 21.75
N ASP A 257 -18.79 -18.04 22.14
CA ASP A 257 -17.98 -18.67 23.18
C ASP A 257 -16.54 -18.93 22.71
N ASN A 258 -15.57 -18.58 23.54
CA ASN A 258 -14.13 -18.79 23.29
C ASN A 258 -13.61 -18.13 22.01
N ARG A 259 -14.16 -16.97 21.63
CA ARG A 259 -13.76 -16.21 20.44
C ARG A 259 -13.01 -14.93 20.76
N THR A 260 -12.55 -14.75 21.99
CA THR A 260 -11.77 -13.57 22.38
C THR A 260 -10.34 -13.71 21.87
N LEU A 261 -9.88 -12.68 21.16
CA LEU A 261 -8.49 -12.52 20.75
C LEU A 261 -7.79 -11.59 21.74
N HIS A 262 -6.58 -11.94 22.15
CA HIS A 262 -5.73 -11.14 23.03
C HIS A 262 -4.41 -10.83 22.34
N ALA A 263 -3.99 -9.58 22.39
CA ALA A 263 -2.67 -9.18 21.92
C ALA A 263 -1.95 -8.33 22.97
N PHE A 264 -0.64 -8.52 23.05
CA PHE A 264 0.27 -7.68 23.82
C PHE A 264 1.26 -7.04 22.85
N SER A 265 1.33 -5.74 22.86
CA SER A 265 2.17 -5.00 21.92
C SER A 265 2.90 -3.84 22.59
N TYR A 266 4.04 -3.50 22.04
CA TYR A 266 4.91 -2.42 22.51
C TYR A 266 5.45 -1.64 21.34
N VAL A 267 5.52 -0.31 21.47
CA VAL A 267 6.32 0.52 20.57
C VAL A 267 7.75 0.52 21.13
N LEU A 268 8.68 0.04 20.32
CA LEU A 268 10.10 0.12 20.64
C LEU A 268 10.64 1.48 20.20
N PRO A 269 11.57 2.08 20.98
CA PRO A 269 12.30 3.26 20.50
C PRO A 269 13.18 2.88 19.30
N ASP A 270 13.88 3.86 18.74
CA ASP A 270 14.80 3.63 17.62
C ASP A 270 15.62 2.37 17.79
N VAL A 271 15.37 1.39 16.92
CA VAL A 271 16.14 0.14 16.88
C VAL A 271 17.03 0.13 15.65
N THR A 272 18.26 -0.31 15.84
CA THR A 272 19.16 -0.53 14.69
C THR A 272 18.69 -1.74 13.88
N PRO A 273 19.11 -1.87 12.59
CA PRO A 273 18.80 -3.06 11.79
C PRO A 273 19.24 -4.37 12.47
N GLU A 274 20.38 -4.37 13.17
CA GLU A 274 20.87 -5.53 13.92
C GLU A 274 19.96 -5.87 15.11
N GLN A 275 19.45 -4.85 15.80
CA GLN A 275 18.49 -5.06 16.89
C GLN A 275 17.16 -5.58 16.37
N SER A 276 16.66 -5.04 15.24
CA SER A 276 15.44 -5.54 14.59
C SER A 276 15.57 -7.03 14.24
N LEU A 277 16.66 -7.41 13.59
CA LEU A 277 16.95 -8.81 13.28
C LEU A 277 17.08 -9.68 14.55
N ALA A 278 17.70 -9.15 15.61
CA ALA A 278 17.80 -9.85 16.89
C ALA A 278 16.43 -10.11 17.53
N PHE A 279 15.49 -9.13 17.44
CA PHE A 279 14.10 -9.31 17.90
C PHE A 279 13.36 -10.36 17.06
N GLU A 280 13.54 -10.39 15.75
CA GLU A 280 12.94 -11.41 14.88
C GLU A 280 13.41 -12.82 15.27
N VAL A 281 14.73 -13.00 15.45
CA VAL A 281 15.31 -14.27 15.89
C VAL A 281 14.81 -14.67 17.27
N LEU A 282 14.72 -13.72 18.21
CA LEU A 282 14.19 -13.96 19.56
C LEU A 282 12.72 -14.38 19.53
N THR A 283 11.89 -13.67 18.78
CA THR A 283 10.47 -13.98 18.61
C THR A 283 10.29 -15.38 18.01
N HIS A 284 11.06 -15.70 16.98
CA HIS A 284 11.05 -17.05 16.40
C HIS A 284 11.40 -18.12 17.43
N ALA A 285 12.44 -17.92 18.20
CA ALA A 285 12.88 -18.89 19.22
C ALA A 285 11.88 -19.07 20.35
N LEU A 286 11.14 -18.01 20.72
CA LEU A 286 10.23 -18.02 21.86
C LEU A 286 8.78 -18.43 21.51
N LEU A 287 8.31 -18.10 20.29
CA LEU A 287 6.90 -18.18 19.92
C LEU A 287 6.60 -19.03 18.68
N THR A 288 7.43 -18.98 17.62
CA THR A 288 7.03 -19.53 16.33
C THR A 288 7.06 -21.06 16.28
N SER A 289 8.08 -21.69 16.86
CA SER A 289 8.17 -23.15 16.87
C SER A 289 7.11 -23.77 17.79
N PRO A 290 6.50 -24.92 17.43
CA PRO A 290 5.62 -25.65 18.35
C PRO A 290 6.26 -26.00 19.70
N ALA A 291 7.58 -26.15 19.75
CA ALA A 291 8.34 -26.42 20.97
C ALA A 291 8.85 -25.17 21.68
N ALA A 292 8.56 -23.98 21.15
CA ALA A 292 9.02 -22.72 21.72
C ALA A 292 8.55 -22.53 23.18
N PRO A 293 9.44 -22.10 24.08
CA PRO A 293 9.18 -22.16 25.51
C PRO A 293 8.00 -21.27 25.96
N LEU A 294 7.89 -20.08 25.38
CA LEU A 294 6.79 -19.17 25.72
C LEU A 294 5.46 -19.69 25.16
N LYS A 295 5.45 -20.14 23.92
CA LYS A 295 4.26 -20.80 23.32
C LYS A 295 3.78 -21.98 24.17
N GLN A 296 4.70 -22.87 24.58
CA GLN A 296 4.38 -24.01 25.42
C GLN A 296 3.86 -23.59 26.82
N ALA A 297 4.40 -22.53 27.40
CA ALA A 297 3.96 -22.03 28.69
C ALA A 297 2.52 -21.51 28.62
N LEU A 298 2.17 -20.74 27.58
CA LEU A 298 0.84 -20.18 27.36
C LEU A 298 -0.18 -21.28 27.06
N VAL A 299 0.14 -22.24 26.20
CA VAL A 299 -0.73 -23.40 25.90
C VAL A 299 -0.98 -24.24 27.15
N LYS A 300 0.06 -24.54 27.97
CA LYS A 300 -0.10 -25.28 29.24
C LYS A 300 -0.89 -24.51 30.30
N ALA A 301 -0.85 -23.18 30.28
CA ALA A 301 -1.64 -22.35 31.16
C ALA A 301 -3.14 -22.30 30.75
N GLY A 302 -3.50 -22.84 29.59
CA GLY A 302 -4.88 -22.84 29.06
C GLY A 302 -5.42 -21.44 28.74
N ILE A 303 -4.53 -20.49 28.39
CA ILE A 303 -4.90 -19.10 28.11
C ILE A 303 -5.51 -18.94 26.72
N GLY A 304 -5.22 -19.85 25.80
CA GLY A 304 -5.78 -19.83 24.44
C GLY A 304 -5.67 -21.17 23.75
N SER A 305 -6.39 -21.32 22.65
CA SER A 305 -6.31 -22.50 21.76
C SER A 305 -5.13 -22.40 20.78
N ASP A 306 -4.72 -21.18 20.45
CA ASP A 306 -3.53 -20.91 19.63
C ASP A 306 -2.76 -19.70 20.16
N VAL A 307 -1.47 -19.65 19.86
CA VAL A 307 -0.52 -18.59 20.23
C VAL A 307 0.43 -18.36 19.07
N SER A 308 0.49 -17.15 18.56
CA SER A 308 1.35 -16.72 17.43
C SER A 308 2.16 -15.48 17.82
#